data_ffd5fd393d51eabfd8c786ee712406fe
#
_entry.id   ffd5fd393d51eabfd8c786ee712406fe
#
_cell.length_a   1.000
_cell.length_b   1.000
_cell.length_c   1.000
_cell.angle_alpha   90.00
_cell.angle_beta   90.00
_cell.angle_gamma   90.00
#
_symmetry.space_group_name_H-M   'P 1'
#
loop_
_entity.id
_entity.type
_entity.pdbx_description
1 polymer ?
#
loop_
_entity_poly.entity_id
_entity_poly.type
_entity_poly.pdbx_seq_one_letter_code
_entity_poly.pdbx_strand_id
1 'polypeptide(L)'
;MHRSCVRRVIALALLMPLAACHHAQTSAALPPIDWHTSPLDLNLRGMNGNSYLFRCPPGKPAPAAVTGSGVYTDASSICAAAVHAGTIVAQRGGLVMIQILPGQNDYRGSNQNFILSEDYGHAWGGSFVVLSAADVRTNKSP
;
A
#
# COMPACT_ATOMS: atom_id res chain seq x y z
N MET A 1 25.99 74.32 37.38
CA MET A 1 26.43 73.90 36.04
C MET A 1 26.43 72.39 35.98
N HIS A 2 25.28 71.80 35.57
CA HIS A 2 25.15 70.35 35.48
C HIS A 2 25.06 69.93 34.00
N ARG A 3 26.03 69.23 33.53
CA ARG A 3 26.04 68.65 32.18
C ARG A 3 25.45 67.24 32.28
N SER A 4 24.22 67.07 31.78
CA SER A 4 23.57 65.75 31.62
C SER A 4 24.18 65.02 30.43
N CYS A 5 24.78 63.87 30.70
CA CYS A 5 25.28 62.94 29.70
C CYS A 5 24.14 62.00 29.29
N VAL A 6 23.57 62.21 28.11
CA VAL A 6 22.55 61.33 27.55
C VAL A 6 23.27 60.13 26.93
N ARG A 7 23.19 58.97 27.62
CA ARG A 7 23.60 57.67 27.08
C ARG A 7 22.62 57.20 26.03
N ARG A 8 23.02 57.23 24.78
CA ARG A 8 22.29 56.53 23.70
C ARG A 8 22.51 55.04 23.84
N VAL A 9 21.46 54.29 24.21
CA VAL A 9 21.45 52.83 24.16
C VAL A 9 21.19 52.41 22.72
N ILE A 10 22.22 51.90 22.05
CA ILE A 10 22.09 51.27 20.74
C ILE A 10 21.58 49.86 20.99
N ALA A 11 20.31 49.61 20.68
CA ALA A 11 19.73 48.25 20.68
C ALA A 11 20.25 47.50 19.44
N LEU A 12 21.17 46.58 19.66
CA LEU A 12 21.64 45.64 18.63
C LEU A 12 20.61 44.53 18.49
N ALA A 13 19.75 44.60 17.47
CA ALA A 13 18.84 43.55 17.14
C ALA A 13 19.62 42.36 16.58
N LEU A 14 19.77 41.29 17.37
CA LEU A 14 20.28 39.99 16.90
C LEU A 14 19.19 39.36 16.02
N LEU A 15 19.39 39.40 14.71
CA LEU A 15 18.64 38.53 13.76
C LEU A 15 19.18 37.11 13.92
N MET A 16 18.47 36.28 14.68
CA MET A 16 18.68 34.84 14.65
C MET A 16 18.10 34.27 13.35
N PRO A 17 18.88 33.55 12.53
CA PRO A 17 18.32 32.81 11.40
C PRO A 17 17.50 31.66 11.96
N LEU A 18 16.19 31.62 11.66
CA LEU A 18 15.37 30.40 11.84
C LEU A 18 15.94 29.34 10.89
N ALA A 19 16.72 28.43 11.44
CA ALA A 19 17.10 27.21 10.76
C ALA A 19 15.83 26.37 10.60
N ALA A 20 15.18 26.48 9.43
CA ALA A 20 14.08 25.58 9.05
C ALA A 20 14.66 24.16 8.96
N CYS A 21 14.42 23.35 9.99
CA CYS A 21 14.68 21.92 9.93
C CYS A 21 13.76 21.32 8.86
N HIS A 22 14.26 21.23 7.63
CA HIS A 22 13.64 20.40 6.61
C HIS A 22 13.81 18.95 7.07
N HIS A 23 12.78 18.40 7.69
CA HIS A 23 12.69 16.96 7.86
C HIS A 23 12.55 16.38 6.45
N ALA A 24 13.63 15.88 5.91
CA ALA A 24 13.60 15.03 4.74
C ALA A 24 12.74 13.81 5.12
N GLN A 25 11.50 13.78 4.64
CA GLN A 25 10.66 12.59 4.73
C GLN A 25 11.34 11.53 3.86
N THR A 26 12.10 10.65 4.51
CA THR A 26 12.61 9.45 3.86
C THR A 26 11.37 8.64 3.48
N SER A 27 10.99 8.68 2.21
CA SER A 27 9.98 7.79 1.67
C SER A 27 10.48 6.37 1.89
N ALA A 28 9.89 5.66 2.85
CA ALA A 28 10.22 4.27 3.08
C ALA A 28 9.99 3.51 1.76
N ALA A 29 11.04 2.85 1.27
CA ALA A 29 10.93 2.03 0.09
C ALA A 29 9.86 0.96 0.33
N LEU A 30 8.93 0.80 -0.61
CA LEU A 30 7.91 -0.24 -0.53
C LEU A 30 8.59 -1.60 -0.48
N PRO A 31 8.11 -2.55 0.36
CA PRO A 31 8.69 -3.87 0.41
C PRO A 31 8.66 -4.51 -0.99
N PRO A 32 9.80 -5.03 -1.47
CA PRO A 32 9.81 -5.77 -2.72
C PRO A 32 9.05 -7.09 -2.51
N ILE A 33 8.12 -7.38 -3.40
CA ILE A 33 7.43 -8.66 -3.48
C ILE A 33 7.63 -9.26 -4.86
N ASP A 34 7.43 -10.56 -4.98
CA ASP A 34 7.49 -11.28 -6.23
C ASP A 34 6.11 -11.81 -6.67
N TRP A 35 6.11 -12.60 -7.76
CA TRP A 35 4.89 -13.17 -8.32
C TRP A 35 4.30 -14.32 -7.48
N HIS A 36 4.98 -14.77 -6.43
CA HIS A 36 4.52 -15.83 -5.52
C HIS A 36 4.09 -15.30 -4.16
N THR A 37 4.49 -14.09 -3.82
CA THR A 37 4.21 -13.51 -2.49
C THR A 37 2.72 -13.33 -2.26
N SER A 38 2.23 -13.90 -1.17
CA SER A 38 0.84 -13.80 -0.70
C SER A 38 0.75 -13.03 0.62
N PRO A 39 -0.44 -12.52 1.00
CA PRO A 39 -0.64 -11.95 2.34
C PRO A 39 -0.33 -12.93 3.46
N LEU A 40 -0.56 -14.23 3.24
CA LEU A 40 -0.25 -15.28 4.22
C LEU A 40 1.25 -15.38 4.48
N ASP A 41 2.10 -15.35 3.43
CA ASP A 41 3.56 -15.36 3.55
C ASP A 41 4.09 -14.13 4.30
N LEU A 42 3.39 -13.04 4.21
CA LEU A 42 3.71 -11.78 4.90
C LEU A 42 3.12 -11.69 6.32
N ASN A 43 2.51 -12.77 6.82
CA ASN A 43 1.84 -12.82 8.13
C ASN A 43 0.75 -11.74 8.33
N LEU A 44 0.02 -11.40 7.26
CA LEU A 44 -1.02 -10.37 7.31
C LEU A 44 -2.40 -10.92 7.67
N ARG A 45 -2.57 -12.26 7.78
CA ARG A 45 -3.83 -12.88 8.19
C ARG A 45 -4.29 -12.32 9.55
N GLY A 46 -5.55 -11.92 9.62
CA GLY A 46 -6.14 -11.35 10.84
C GLY A 46 -5.97 -9.84 10.98
N MET A 47 -5.18 -9.18 10.13
CA MET A 47 -5.05 -7.72 10.09
C MET A 47 -6.23 -7.05 9.36
N ASN A 48 -7.44 -7.53 9.62
CA ASN A 48 -8.66 -7.17 8.92
C ASN A 48 -8.90 -5.65 8.92
N GLY A 49 -9.25 -5.11 7.76
CA GLY A 49 -9.48 -3.69 7.54
C GLY A 49 -8.20 -2.89 7.22
N ASN A 50 -7.01 -3.41 7.52
CA ASN A 50 -5.76 -2.74 7.20
C ASN A 50 -5.45 -2.83 5.71
N SER A 51 -4.91 -1.75 5.16
CA SER A 51 -4.47 -1.68 3.76
C SER A 51 -2.95 -1.62 3.67
N TYR A 52 -2.40 -2.28 2.65
CA TYR A 52 -0.97 -2.37 2.42
C TYR A 52 -0.66 -2.07 0.96
N LEU A 53 0.40 -1.29 0.73
CA LEU A 53 0.87 -0.92 -0.60
C LEU A 53 2.13 -1.73 -0.93
N PHE A 54 2.15 -2.33 -2.12
CA PHE A 54 3.26 -3.13 -2.63
C PHE A 54 3.65 -2.67 -4.03
N ARG A 55 4.86 -3.06 -4.43
CA ARG A 55 5.32 -2.91 -5.82
C ARG A 55 5.50 -4.27 -6.43
N CYS A 56 4.66 -4.60 -7.40
CA CYS A 56 4.80 -5.80 -8.23
C CYS A 56 5.84 -5.56 -9.32
N PRO A 57 6.80 -6.49 -9.53
CA PRO A 57 7.79 -6.36 -10.58
C PRO A 57 7.16 -6.55 -11.96
N PRO A 58 7.76 -6.00 -13.03
CA PRO A 58 7.41 -6.40 -14.39
C PRO A 58 7.77 -7.86 -14.63
N GLY A 59 6.98 -8.55 -15.46
CA GLY A 59 7.26 -9.94 -15.78
C GLY A 59 6.06 -10.69 -16.34
N LYS A 60 6.16 -11.99 -16.33
CA LYS A 60 5.03 -12.89 -16.58
C LYS A 60 4.56 -13.43 -15.24
N PRO A 61 3.24 -13.48 -14.98
CA PRO A 61 2.74 -14.28 -13.89
C PRO A 61 3.28 -15.71 -14.09
N ALA A 62 4.06 -16.21 -13.14
CA ALA A 62 4.22 -17.65 -13.03
C ALA A 62 2.79 -18.22 -12.84
N PRO A 63 2.53 -19.52 -13.05
CA PRO A 63 1.28 -20.13 -12.64
C PRO A 63 1.17 -20.04 -11.11
N ALA A 64 0.98 -18.84 -10.63
CA ALA A 64 0.78 -18.53 -9.23
C ALA A 64 -0.68 -18.81 -8.93
N ALA A 65 -0.93 -19.62 -7.94
CA ALA A 65 -2.28 -19.92 -7.50
C ALA A 65 -3.02 -18.62 -7.15
N VAL A 66 -4.11 -18.36 -7.82
CA VAL A 66 -5.07 -17.32 -7.49
C VAL A 66 -6.40 -18.01 -7.25
N THR A 67 -6.96 -17.84 -6.08
CA THR A 67 -8.22 -18.44 -5.68
C THR A 67 -9.22 -17.36 -5.35
N GLY A 68 -10.39 -17.40 -5.98
CA GLY A 68 -11.43 -16.39 -5.84
C GLY A 68 -11.37 -15.30 -6.93
N SER A 69 -12.36 -14.43 -6.93
CA SER A 69 -12.53 -13.34 -7.88
C SER A 69 -13.17 -12.14 -7.18
N GLY A 70 -12.53 -10.96 -7.28
CA GLY A 70 -12.90 -9.79 -6.50
C GLY A 70 -12.44 -9.87 -5.04
N VAL A 71 -12.80 -10.94 -4.33
CA VAL A 71 -12.22 -11.32 -3.05
C VAL A 71 -11.40 -12.59 -3.26
N TYR A 72 -10.16 -12.57 -2.79
CA TYR A 72 -9.17 -13.63 -2.96
C TYR A 72 -8.81 -14.25 -1.62
N THR A 73 -8.46 -15.54 -1.60
CA THR A 73 -7.86 -16.13 -0.39
C THR A 73 -6.53 -15.45 -0.11
N ASP A 74 -6.17 -15.31 1.16
CA ASP A 74 -4.89 -14.72 1.57
C ASP A 74 -3.66 -15.59 1.22
N ALA A 75 -3.87 -16.80 0.71
CA ALA A 75 -2.84 -17.64 0.10
C ALA A 75 -2.61 -17.32 -1.39
N SER A 76 -3.44 -16.48 -2.01
CA SER A 76 -3.29 -16.08 -3.41
C SER A 76 -2.15 -15.09 -3.59
N SER A 77 -1.45 -15.17 -4.72
CA SER A 77 -0.42 -14.18 -5.09
C SER A 77 -1.02 -12.78 -5.20
N ILE A 78 -0.44 -11.81 -4.51
CA ILE A 78 -0.85 -10.40 -4.55
C ILE A 78 -0.74 -9.86 -5.99
N CYS A 79 0.40 -10.11 -6.65
CA CYS A 79 0.64 -9.56 -7.99
C CYS A 79 -0.23 -10.22 -9.06
N ALA A 80 -0.45 -11.54 -8.97
CA ALA A 80 -1.32 -12.24 -9.91
C ALA A 80 -2.80 -11.85 -9.70
N ALA A 81 -3.25 -11.70 -8.46
CA ALA A 81 -4.58 -11.19 -8.15
C ALA A 81 -4.79 -9.75 -8.66
N ALA A 82 -3.76 -8.91 -8.60
CA ALA A 82 -3.81 -7.54 -9.13
C ALA A 82 -3.92 -7.50 -10.66
N VAL A 83 -3.27 -8.42 -11.36
CA VAL A 83 -3.47 -8.59 -12.81
C VAL A 83 -4.88 -9.10 -13.10
N HIS A 84 -5.33 -10.14 -12.38
CA HIS A 84 -6.67 -10.69 -12.52
C HIS A 84 -7.75 -9.62 -12.31
N ALA A 85 -7.60 -8.76 -11.29
CA ALA A 85 -8.47 -7.63 -11.02
C ALA A 85 -8.35 -6.47 -12.03
N GLY A 86 -7.38 -6.51 -12.96
CA GLY A 86 -7.15 -5.45 -13.95
C GLY A 86 -6.49 -4.19 -13.39
N THR A 87 -5.93 -4.24 -12.19
CA THR A 87 -5.29 -3.08 -11.56
C THR A 87 -3.91 -2.78 -12.14
N ILE A 88 -3.18 -3.82 -12.54
CA ILE A 88 -1.87 -3.72 -13.20
C ILE A 88 -1.81 -4.60 -14.45
N VAL A 89 -0.85 -4.29 -15.33
CA VAL A 89 -0.51 -5.14 -16.47
C VAL A 89 0.81 -5.85 -16.15
N ALA A 90 0.83 -7.18 -16.27
CA ALA A 90 1.97 -8.02 -15.86
C ALA A 90 3.31 -7.57 -16.46
N GLN A 91 3.35 -7.22 -17.76
CA GLN A 91 4.57 -6.82 -18.46
C GLN A 91 5.20 -5.54 -17.90
N ARG A 92 4.42 -4.70 -17.23
CA ARG A 92 4.89 -3.43 -16.66
C ARG A 92 5.02 -3.50 -15.13
N GLY A 93 4.33 -4.44 -14.47
CA GLY A 93 4.19 -4.43 -13.03
C GLY A 93 3.44 -3.16 -12.57
N GLY A 94 3.62 -2.76 -11.33
CA GLY A 94 3.01 -1.55 -10.82
C GLY A 94 2.81 -1.52 -9.31
N LEU A 95 2.21 -0.42 -8.85
CA LEU A 95 1.79 -0.29 -7.46
C LEU A 95 0.43 -0.98 -7.26
N VAL A 96 0.34 -1.75 -6.21
CA VAL A 96 -0.86 -2.51 -5.83
C VAL A 96 -1.18 -2.22 -4.38
N MET A 97 -2.39 -1.77 -4.12
CA MET A 97 -2.91 -1.65 -2.77
C MET A 97 -3.91 -2.77 -2.53
N ILE A 98 -3.73 -3.47 -1.43
CA ILE A 98 -4.68 -4.50 -0.98
C ILE A 98 -5.27 -4.10 0.37
N GLN A 99 -6.46 -4.62 0.67
CA GLN A 99 -7.04 -4.57 2.01
C GLN A 99 -7.27 -5.99 2.50
N ILE A 100 -6.84 -6.27 3.74
CA ILE A 100 -7.05 -7.57 4.39
C ILE A 100 -8.48 -7.67 4.89
N LEU A 101 -9.08 -8.82 4.67
CA LEU A 101 -10.46 -9.14 5.05
C LEU A 101 -10.51 -10.45 5.85
N PRO A 102 -11.58 -10.66 6.62
CA PRO A 102 -11.88 -11.98 7.17
C PRO A 102 -12.00 -13.03 6.05
N GLY A 103 -11.75 -14.28 6.38
CA GLY A 103 -12.00 -15.40 5.49
C GLY A 103 -13.48 -15.55 5.13
N GLN A 104 -13.72 -16.23 4.01
CA GLN A 104 -15.07 -16.54 3.51
C GLN A 104 -15.34 -18.05 3.53
N ASN A 105 -16.61 -18.41 3.40
CA ASN A 105 -17.03 -19.82 3.38
C ASN A 105 -16.83 -20.49 2.01
N ASP A 106 -16.77 -19.67 0.95
CA ASP A 106 -16.47 -20.14 -0.41
C ASP A 106 -15.87 -19.00 -1.24
N TYR A 107 -15.17 -19.38 -2.30
CA TYR A 107 -14.57 -18.44 -3.26
C TYR A 107 -14.89 -18.91 -4.66
N ARG A 108 -15.30 -17.99 -5.53
CA ARG A 108 -15.60 -18.27 -6.94
C ARG A 108 -14.48 -17.75 -7.82
N GLY A 109 -13.90 -18.64 -8.58
CA GLY A 109 -12.91 -18.31 -9.59
C GLY A 109 -13.52 -17.72 -10.86
N SER A 110 -12.67 -17.17 -11.69
CA SER A 110 -13.03 -16.70 -13.02
C SER A 110 -11.79 -16.59 -13.90
N ASN A 111 -11.99 -16.34 -15.19
CA ASN A 111 -10.90 -16.04 -16.10
C ASN A 111 -10.95 -14.54 -16.45
N GLN A 112 -10.02 -13.75 -15.96
CA GLN A 112 -9.97 -12.31 -16.18
C GLN A 112 -8.53 -11.88 -16.48
N ASN A 113 -8.36 -10.98 -17.45
CA ASN A 113 -7.05 -10.42 -17.79
C ASN A 113 -5.96 -11.48 -18.02
N PHE A 114 -6.34 -12.60 -18.66
CA PHE A 114 -5.47 -13.76 -18.94
C PHE A 114 -4.97 -14.51 -17.69
N ILE A 115 -5.57 -14.27 -16.54
CA ILE A 115 -5.35 -15.04 -15.32
C ILE A 115 -6.59 -15.89 -15.05
N LEU A 116 -6.39 -17.19 -14.92
CA LEU A 116 -7.41 -18.10 -14.42
C LEU A 116 -7.29 -18.19 -12.91
N SER A 117 -8.35 -17.83 -12.19
CA SER A 117 -8.44 -18.08 -10.76
C SER A 117 -9.32 -19.28 -10.49
N GLU A 118 -9.06 -19.95 -9.38
CA GLU A 118 -9.72 -21.20 -9.01
C GLU A 118 -10.90 -20.96 -8.07
N ASP A 119 -11.89 -21.87 -8.14
CA ASP A 119 -12.92 -22.01 -7.11
C ASP A 119 -12.33 -22.66 -5.85
N TYR A 120 -12.87 -22.27 -4.70
CA TYR A 120 -12.62 -22.97 -3.44
C TYR A 120 -13.92 -23.02 -2.63
N GLY A 121 -14.54 -24.19 -2.59
CA GLY A 121 -15.89 -24.41 -2.03
C GLY A 121 -15.91 -24.68 -0.52
N HIS A 122 -14.90 -24.23 0.22
CA HIS A 122 -14.79 -24.45 1.65
C HIS A 122 -14.39 -23.17 2.38
N ALA A 123 -14.62 -23.13 3.69
CA ALA A 123 -14.19 -22.03 4.52
C ALA A 123 -12.65 -21.89 4.52
N TRP A 124 -12.16 -20.66 4.40
CA TRP A 124 -10.75 -20.31 4.47
C TRP A 124 -10.55 -19.17 5.46
N GLY A 125 -9.41 -19.18 6.17
CA GLY A 125 -9.19 -18.35 7.35
C GLY A 125 -8.86 -16.88 7.09
N GLY A 126 -8.58 -16.46 5.87
CA GLY A 126 -8.24 -15.08 5.55
C GLY A 126 -8.47 -14.75 4.09
N SER A 127 -8.73 -13.48 3.81
CA SER A 127 -8.99 -12.97 2.46
C SER A 127 -8.31 -11.62 2.24
N PHE A 128 -8.28 -11.18 1.00
CA PHE A 128 -7.99 -9.80 0.65
C PHE A 128 -8.73 -9.37 -0.60
N VAL A 129 -8.83 -8.07 -0.78
CA VAL A 129 -9.26 -7.43 -2.03
C VAL A 129 -8.13 -6.58 -2.58
N VAL A 130 -8.10 -6.45 -3.90
CA VAL A 130 -7.23 -5.47 -4.57
C VAL A 130 -8.02 -4.18 -4.73
N LEU A 131 -7.51 -3.09 -4.20
CA LEU A 131 -8.17 -1.79 -4.26
C LEU A 131 -7.86 -1.09 -5.58
N SER A 132 -8.89 -0.57 -6.22
CA SER A 132 -8.73 0.29 -7.39
C SER A 132 -8.34 1.71 -6.99
N ALA A 133 -7.87 2.51 -7.95
CA ALA A 133 -7.60 3.92 -7.72
C ALA A 133 -8.86 4.72 -7.27
N ALA A 134 -10.05 4.24 -7.61
CA ALA A 134 -11.31 4.80 -7.14
C ALA A 134 -11.54 4.51 -5.66
N ASP A 135 -11.30 3.26 -5.23
CA ASP A 135 -11.47 2.83 -3.83
C ASP A 135 -10.53 3.59 -2.89
N VAL A 136 -9.29 3.84 -3.33
CA VAL A 136 -8.30 4.62 -2.56
C VAL A 136 -8.77 6.07 -2.34
N ARG A 137 -9.50 6.67 -3.28
CA ARG A 137 -10.00 8.04 -3.17
C ARG A 137 -11.19 8.16 -2.22
N THR A 138 -12.06 7.17 -2.18
CA THR A 138 -13.26 7.18 -1.33
C THR A 138 -12.93 6.91 0.14
N ASN A 139 -11.85 6.20 0.42
CA ASN A 139 -11.39 5.91 1.79
C ASN A 139 -10.61 7.09 2.44
N LYS A 140 -10.51 8.24 1.78
CA LYS A 140 -9.87 9.48 2.28
C LYS A 140 -10.90 10.54 2.70
N SER A 141 -12.02 10.16 3.28
CA SER A 141 -12.89 11.11 4.00
C SER A 141 -12.85 10.81 5.48
N PRO A 142 -12.43 11.79 6.31
CA PRO A 142 -12.57 11.72 7.76
C PRO A 142 -14.02 11.81 8.17
#